data_7d52dc48401aa78e88dbabbb02301c3f
#
_entry.id   7d52dc48401aa78e88dbabbb02301c3f
#
_cell.length_a   1.000
_cell.length_b   1.000
_cell.length_c   1.000
_cell.angle_alpha   90.00
_cell.angle_beta   90.00
_cell.angle_gamma   90.00
#
_symmetry.space_group_name_H-M   'P 1'
#
loop_
_entity.id
_entity.type
_entity.pdbx_description
1 polymer ?
#
loop_
_entity_poly.entity_id
_entity_poly.type
_entity_poly.pdbx_seq_one_letter_code
_entity_poly.pdbx_strand_id
1 'polypeptide(L)'
;MNDSTFDYIIVGAGTAGCLLANRLSADASKRVLLIEAGKRDDYHWIHIPVGYLYCIGNPRTDWLYETEAAKGLNGRTLRYPRGKVLGGCSSINGMIYMRGQSRDYNQWAALTDDPQWRWDQCLPYFKFHEDHHQGATETHGANGVDAAFLHPQAHQDAASAEYFRILKARKAGGEWRIEKQRLSWGVLDAFAQAAQQAGVPASSDFNQGNNEGVGYFEVNQKSGWRWNTAQAFLRPTCYARPNFELWTQAQVAGLVIETDADGGKRCTGVKVWDGQQLVTATATREVALSAGSIGSAQILQLSGIGAAHSLKQHGVEVTHDLPGVGANLQDHLQIRSVYKVKNAKTLNTLANSWWGKAKIGLEYAMSRSGPMSMAPSQLGAFTKSDPSREWANIQYHVQPLSLDAFGEPLHTFPAITASVCNLNPSSRGSVTLKSPDFNVPPAIAPNYLSTEEDRKVAADSLRVTRRIMSQPAMAAFEPEEFKPGVQYQSDEELAKLAGDIASTIFHPVGTTRMGREDDPMAVVNSHLQVRGIRGLRVVDAGVMPSITSGNTNSPTLMIAEKAAHWMATDAQRFATGNP
;
A
#
# COMPACT_ATOMS: atom_id res chain seq x y z
N MET A 1 23.34 12.93 14.79
CA MET A 1 23.16 13.52 13.46
C MET A 1 23.57 14.98 13.53
N ASN A 2 24.21 15.52 12.51
CA ASN A 2 24.59 16.93 12.46
C ASN A 2 23.84 17.60 11.30
N ASP A 3 23.74 18.92 11.34
CA ASP A 3 23.20 19.69 10.21
C ASP A 3 23.98 19.36 8.93
N SER A 4 23.28 18.89 7.92
CA SER A 4 23.89 18.36 6.70
C SER A 4 23.08 18.76 5.47
N THR A 5 23.79 18.98 4.36
CA THR A 5 23.19 19.39 3.09
C THR A 5 23.20 18.22 2.10
N PHE A 6 22.07 18.03 1.41
CA PHE A 6 21.84 16.99 0.42
C PHE A 6 21.21 17.57 -0.84
N ASP A 7 21.29 16.87 -1.95
CA ASP A 7 20.50 17.24 -3.15
C ASP A 7 19.03 16.85 -2.95
N TYR A 8 18.81 15.63 -2.48
CA TYR A 8 17.46 15.10 -2.24
C TYR A 8 17.33 14.59 -0.81
N ILE A 9 16.22 14.91 -0.17
CA ILE A 9 15.82 14.34 1.12
C ILE A 9 14.53 13.57 0.91
N ILE A 10 14.53 12.29 1.29
CA ILE A 10 13.37 11.39 1.20
C ILE A 10 12.91 11.07 2.63
N VAL A 11 11.67 11.42 2.95
CA VAL A 11 11.08 11.23 4.28
C VAL A 11 10.20 10.00 4.29
N GLY A 12 10.62 8.96 5.03
CA GLY A 12 9.99 7.66 5.12
C GLY A 12 10.65 6.61 4.23
N ALA A 13 11.26 5.60 4.84
CA ALA A 13 11.88 4.47 4.15
C ALA A 13 10.88 3.31 3.94
N GLY A 14 9.66 3.63 3.56
CA GLY A 14 8.63 2.69 3.14
C GLY A 14 8.78 2.26 1.69
N THR A 15 7.68 1.79 1.11
CA THR A 15 7.62 1.27 -0.26
C THR A 15 8.17 2.25 -1.29
N ALA A 16 7.67 3.48 -1.32
CA ALA A 16 8.10 4.50 -2.27
C ALA A 16 9.51 5.02 -1.95
N GLY A 17 9.78 5.33 -0.67
CA GLY A 17 11.05 5.95 -0.30
C GLY A 17 12.27 5.06 -0.54
N CYS A 18 12.17 3.74 -0.34
CA CYS A 18 13.25 2.80 -0.66
C CYS A 18 13.56 2.79 -2.17
N LEU A 19 12.54 2.83 -3.01
CA LEU A 19 12.70 2.89 -4.46
C LEU A 19 13.29 4.23 -4.90
N LEU A 20 12.74 5.35 -4.43
CA LEU A 20 13.27 6.69 -4.72
C LEU A 20 14.76 6.80 -4.36
N ALA A 21 15.14 6.34 -3.16
CA ALA A 21 16.52 6.35 -2.71
C ALA A 21 17.43 5.56 -3.67
N ASN A 22 16.98 4.40 -4.13
CA ASN A 22 17.72 3.58 -5.09
C ASN A 22 17.91 4.30 -6.42
N ARG A 23 16.86 4.91 -6.95
CA ARG A 23 16.88 5.57 -8.25
C ARG A 23 17.71 6.85 -8.24
N LEU A 24 17.47 7.73 -7.26
CA LEU A 24 18.12 9.04 -7.19
C LEU A 24 19.61 8.94 -6.82
N SER A 25 19.98 8.03 -5.93
CA SER A 25 21.40 7.82 -5.57
C SER A 25 22.20 7.03 -6.62
N ALA A 26 21.57 6.58 -7.71
CA ALA A 26 22.28 5.96 -8.83
C ALA A 26 23.20 6.96 -9.56
N ASP A 27 22.83 8.23 -9.58
CA ASP A 27 23.71 9.33 -9.98
C ASP A 27 24.67 9.67 -8.83
N ALA A 28 25.94 9.30 -8.98
CA ALA A 28 26.98 9.53 -7.97
C ALA A 28 27.24 11.02 -7.67
N SER A 29 26.81 11.94 -8.55
CA SER A 29 26.94 13.39 -8.34
C SER A 29 25.88 13.95 -7.39
N LYS A 30 24.88 13.18 -7.00
CA LYS A 30 23.74 13.59 -6.15
C LYS A 30 23.85 12.98 -4.76
N ARG A 31 23.87 13.81 -3.73
CA ARG A 31 23.79 13.35 -2.34
C ARG A 31 22.34 13.12 -1.96
N VAL A 32 22.01 11.92 -1.51
CA VAL A 32 20.63 11.49 -1.18
C VAL A 32 20.55 11.04 0.28
N LEU A 33 19.67 11.69 1.05
CA LEU A 33 19.33 11.30 2.41
C LEU A 33 17.98 10.58 2.42
N LEU A 34 17.93 9.40 3.05
CA LEU A 34 16.70 8.68 3.37
C LEU A 34 16.49 8.67 4.89
N ILE A 35 15.32 9.13 5.35
CA ILE A 35 14.99 9.24 6.79
C ILE A 35 13.89 8.26 7.14
N GLU A 36 14.06 7.49 8.21
CA GLU A 36 13.07 6.52 8.73
C GLU A 36 12.87 6.71 10.24
N ALA A 37 11.63 6.86 10.64
CA ALA A 37 11.25 7.01 12.05
C ALA A 37 11.49 5.72 12.87
N GLY A 38 11.33 4.57 12.21
CA GLY A 38 11.51 3.25 12.84
C GLY A 38 12.95 2.75 12.83
N LYS A 39 13.10 1.53 13.31
CA LYS A 39 14.38 0.80 13.34
C LYS A 39 14.70 0.16 12.00
N ARG A 40 15.89 -0.43 11.90
CA ARG A 40 16.26 -1.32 10.80
C ARG A 40 15.37 -2.56 10.81
N ASP A 41 15.21 -3.18 9.63
CA ASP A 41 14.44 -4.42 9.42
C ASP A 41 15.21 -5.68 9.83
N ASP A 42 15.87 -5.63 10.99
CA ASP A 42 16.69 -6.70 11.57
C ASP A 42 15.92 -7.67 12.48
N TYR A 43 14.62 -7.43 12.68
CA TYR A 43 13.75 -8.32 13.42
C TYR A 43 13.40 -9.55 12.56
N HIS A 44 13.82 -10.74 12.98
CA HIS A 44 13.73 -11.97 12.18
C HIS A 44 12.31 -12.28 11.67
N TRP A 45 11.27 -11.93 12.43
CA TRP A 45 9.87 -12.15 12.03
C TRP A 45 9.45 -11.32 10.81
N ILE A 46 10.13 -10.20 10.52
CA ILE A 46 9.89 -9.45 9.28
C ILE A 46 10.14 -10.32 8.05
N HIS A 47 11.18 -11.14 8.11
CA HIS A 47 11.63 -11.91 6.93
C HIS A 47 10.91 -13.24 6.75
N ILE A 48 10.30 -13.78 7.81
CA ILE A 48 9.48 -14.99 7.75
C ILE A 48 8.07 -14.59 7.30
N PRO A 49 7.49 -15.18 6.24
CA PRO A 49 6.21 -14.73 5.69
C PRO A 49 5.06 -14.67 6.72
N VAL A 50 4.87 -15.70 7.53
CA VAL A 50 3.85 -15.72 8.59
C VAL A 50 4.15 -14.73 9.74
N GLY A 51 5.34 -14.18 9.78
CA GLY A 51 5.82 -13.29 10.84
C GLY A 51 5.07 -11.95 10.94
N TYR A 52 4.23 -11.60 9.95
CA TYR A 52 3.33 -10.45 10.07
C TYR A 52 2.47 -10.51 11.34
N LEU A 53 2.16 -11.73 11.83
CA LEU A 53 1.43 -11.95 13.09
C LEU A 53 2.18 -11.42 14.33
N TYR A 54 3.51 -11.31 14.26
CA TYR A 54 4.37 -10.82 15.33
C TYR A 54 4.87 -9.39 15.08
N CYS A 55 4.61 -8.85 13.89
CA CYS A 55 5.00 -7.50 13.50
C CYS A 55 3.84 -6.51 13.68
N ILE A 56 2.61 -6.91 13.35
CA ILE A 56 1.39 -6.12 13.56
C ILE A 56 1.07 -6.06 15.05
N GLY A 57 0.83 -4.85 15.56
CA GLY A 57 0.60 -4.60 16.99
C GLY A 57 1.89 -4.60 17.83
N ASN A 58 3.06 -4.72 17.22
CA ASN A 58 4.35 -4.68 17.91
C ASN A 58 4.98 -3.28 17.78
N PRO A 59 5.24 -2.57 18.90
CA PRO A 59 5.79 -1.21 18.87
C PRO A 59 7.19 -1.11 18.23
N ARG A 60 7.89 -2.25 18.03
CA ARG A 60 9.16 -2.31 17.30
C ARG A 60 8.99 -2.07 15.80
N THR A 61 7.82 -2.42 15.23
CA THR A 61 7.59 -2.49 13.79
C THR A 61 6.31 -1.80 13.34
N ASP A 62 5.46 -1.35 14.27
CA ASP A 62 4.13 -0.80 14.01
C ASP A 62 3.96 0.56 14.71
N TRP A 63 3.32 1.51 14.03
CA TRP A 63 2.93 2.80 14.59
C TRP A 63 1.83 2.70 15.65
N LEU A 64 1.11 1.59 15.71
CA LEU A 64 -0.01 1.32 16.62
C LEU A 64 -1.16 2.33 16.49
N TYR A 65 -1.43 2.80 15.29
CA TYR A 65 -2.56 3.69 15.05
C TYR A 65 -3.91 2.99 15.29
N GLU A 66 -4.89 3.80 15.68
CA GLU A 66 -6.30 3.44 15.77
C GLU A 66 -7.14 4.47 15.01
N THR A 67 -8.26 4.01 14.45
CA THR A 67 -9.22 4.91 13.82
C THR A 67 -10.10 5.59 14.86
N GLU A 68 -10.68 6.73 14.49
CA GLU A 68 -11.82 7.28 15.23
C GLU A 68 -13.02 6.33 15.14
N ALA A 69 -13.91 6.40 16.13
CA ALA A 69 -15.15 5.63 16.13
C ALA A 69 -16.02 6.01 14.92
N ALA A 70 -16.49 5.00 14.18
CA ALA A 70 -17.27 5.20 12.97
C ALA A 70 -18.72 4.74 13.13
N LYS A 71 -19.69 5.59 12.72
CA LYS A 71 -21.13 5.25 12.75
C LYS A 71 -21.44 3.99 11.93
N GLY A 72 -20.83 3.85 10.74
CA GLY A 72 -21.03 2.68 9.88
C GLY A 72 -20.42 1.39 10.45
N LEU A 73 -19.56 1.49 11.46
CA LEU A 73 -19.02 0.37 12.22
C LEU A 73 -19.70 0.21 13.59
N ASN A 74 -20.92 0.73 13.73
CA ASN A 74 -21.71 0.66 14.98
C ASN A 74 -20.98 1.26 16.20
N GLY A 75 -20.19 2.33 15.99
CA GLY A 75 -19.41 3.00 17.02
C GLY A 75 -18.05 2.38 17.35
N ARG A 76 -17.61 1.37 16.60
CA ARG A 76 -16.32 0.72 16.81
C ARG A 76 -15.17 1.57 16.27
N THR A 77 -14.03 1.46 16.94
CA THR A 77 -12.70 1.83 16.43
C THR A 77 -12.01 0.59 15.84
N LEU A 78 -11.04 0.79 14.97
CA LEU A 78 -10.24 -0.29 14.41
C LEU A 78 -8.75 -0.01 14.67
N ARG A 79 -7.98 -1.05 15.01
CA ARG A 79 -6.53 -0.99 14.90
C ARG A 79 -6.15 -0.71 13.44
N TYR A 80 -5.20 0.21 13.24
CA TYR A 80 -4.83 0.70 11.91
C TYR A 80 -3.30 0.57 11.69
N PRO A 81 -2.75 -0.66 11.66
CA PRO A 81 -1.31 -0.89 11.62
C PRO A 81 -0.64 -0.27 10.41
N ARG A 82 0.46 0.43 10.67
CA ARG A 82 1.38 1.00 9.68
C ARG A 82 2.81 0.68 10.07
N GLY A 83 3.63 0.27 9.11
CA GLY A 83 5.02 -0.07 9.39
C GLY A 83 5.83 1.12 9.92
N LYS A 84 6.39 1.00 11.13
CA LYS A 84 7.40 1.91 11.73
C LYS A 84 8.75 1.19 11.74
N VAL A 85 9.27 0.95 10.56
CA VAL A 85 10.47 0.14 10.34
C VAL A 85 10.96 0.33 8.90
N LEU A 86 12.23 0.12 8.66
CA LEU A 86 12.82 0.12 7.33
C LEU A 86 12.06 -0.85 6.40
N GLY A 87 11.68 -0.38 5.21
CA GLY A 87 10.74 -1.05 4.31
C GLY A 87 9.26 -0.70 4.57
N GLY A 88 8.95 0.02 5.66
CA GLY A 88 7.60 0.46 5.99
C GLY A 88 6.59 -0.67 6.01
N CYS A 89 5.41 -0.45 5.41
CA CYS A 89 4.36 -1.47 5.34
C CYS A 89 4.77 -2.72 4.57
N SER A 90 5.73 -2.67 3.63
CA SER A 90 6.21 -3.88 2.93
C SER A 90 6.90 -4.88 3.87
N SER A 91 7.36 -4.42 5.04
CA SER A 91 7.96 -5.25 6.09
C SER A 91 6.95 -5.98 6.96
N ILE A 92 5.68 -5.54 6.98
CA ILE A 92 4.63 -6.11 7.86
C ILE A 92 3.35 -6.53 7.13
N ASN A 93 3.23 -6.28 5.82
CA ASN A 93 2.03 -6.56 5.01
C ASN A 93 1.84 -8.04 4.68
N GLY A 94 0.75 -8.34 3.98
CA GLY A 94 0.42 -9.68 3.50
C GLY A 94 1.16 -10.15 2.25
N MET A 95 2.10 -9.38 1.70
CA MET A 95 2.94 -9.72 0.54
C MET A 95 2.18 -9.97 -0.77
N ILE A 96 0.88 -9.80 -0.84
CA ILE A 96 0.08 -10.04 -2.04
C ILE A 96 0.47 -9.02 -3.11
N TYR A 97 0.82 -9.52 -4.31
CA TYR A 97 1.15 -8.70 -5.45
C TYR A 97 -0.11 -8.41 -6.27
N MET A 98 -0.48 -7.13 -6.37
CA MET A 98 -1.63 -6.66 -7.14
C MET A 98 -1.34 -5.31 -7.77
N ARG A 99 -1.72 -5.13 -9.06
CA ARG A 99 -1.62 -3.85 -9.76
C ARG A 99 -2.94 -3.06 -9.78
N GLY A 100 -4.08 -3.71 -9.55
CA GLY A 100 -5.41 -3.15 -9.76
C GLY A 100 -5.91 -3.39 -11.19
N GLN A 101 -6.91 -2.61 -11.60
CA GLN A 101 -7.53 -2.69 -12.93
C GLN A 101 -7.02 -1.55 -13.83
N SER A 102 -7.00 -1.77 -15.14
CA SER A 102 -6.61 -0.73 -16.11
C SER A 102 -7.47 0.52 -16.01
N ARG A 103 -8.76 0.37 -15.69
CA ARG A 103 -9.69 1.50 -15.51
C ARG A 103 -9.30 2.40 -14.34
N ASP A 104 -8.63 1.89 -13.29
CA ASP A 104 -8.22 2.70 -12.15
C ASP A 104 -7.27 3.81 -12.62
N TYR A 105 -6.30 3.46 -13.45
CA TYR A 105 -5.30 4.37 -14.01
C TYR A 105 -5.88 5.28 -15.09
N ASN A 106 -6.79 4.76 -15.94
CA ASN A 106 -7.50 5.58 -16.91
C ASN A 106 -8.38 6.63 -16.22
N GLN A 107 -8.97 6.29 -15.07
CA GLN A 107 -9.68 7.24 -14.23
C GLN A 107 -8.74 8.29 -13.62
N TRP A 108 -7.53 7.88 -13.16
CA TRP A 108 -6.54 8.84 -12.67
C TRP A 108 -6.14 9.83 -13.77
N ALA A 109 -5.91 9.35 -14.99
CA ALA A 109 -5.63 10.23 -16.14
C ALA A 109 -6.74 11.26 -16.38
N ALA A 110 -8.01 10.84 -16.29
CA ALA A 110 -9.14 11.74 -16.43
C ALA A 110 -9.27 12.74 -15.25
N LEU A 111 -9.00 12.30 -14.01
CA LEU A 111 -9.07 13.14 -12.82
C LEU A 111 -7.94 14.17 -12.73
N THR A 112 -6.81 13.91 -13.38
CA THR A 112 -5.64 14.80 -13.40
C THR A 112 -5.51 15.58 -14.70
N ASP A 113 -6.30 15.24 -15.72
CA ASP A 113 -6.18 15.71 -17.09
C ASP A 113 -4.77 15.46 -17.69
N ASP A 114 -4.17 14.33 -17.28
CA ASP A 114 -2.82 13.95 -17.70
C ASP A 114 -2.80 12.50 -18.21
N PRO A 115 -2.61 12.29 -19.54
CA PRO A 115 -2.60 10.98 -20.15
C PRO A 115 -1.45 10.08 -19.66
N GLN A 116 -0.41 10.63 -19.03
CA GLN A 116 0.69 9.86 -18.48
C GLN A 116 0.25 8.92 -17.35
N TRP A 117 -0.94 9.11 -16.77
CA TRP A 117 -1.53 8.21 -15.78
C TRP A 117 -2.39 7.10 -16.38
N ARG A 118 -2.58 7.01 -17.68
CA ARG A 118 -3.30 5.89 -18.32
C ARG A 118 -2.58 4.57 -18.08
N TRP A 119 -3.33 3.47 -18.14
CA TRP A 119 -2.79 2.13 -17.93
C TRP A 119 -1.60 1.80 -18.83
N ASP A 120 -1.72 2.08 -20.13
CA ASP A 120 -0.65 1.86 -21.11
C ASP A 120 0.63 2.66 -20.81
N GLN A 121 0.51 3.80 -20.11
CA GLN A 121 1.63 4.62 -19.65
C GLN A 121 2.16 4.23 -18.27
N CYS A 122 1.37 3.51 -17.47
CA CYS A 122 1.76 3.02 -16.14
C CYS A 122 2.37 1.61 -16.19
N LEU A 123 1.89 0.75 -17.09
CA LEU A 123 2.35 -0.64 -17.22
C LEU A 123 3.88 -0.78 -17.38
N PRO A 124 4.58 0.03 -18.21
CA PRO A 124 6.03 -0.03 -18.31
C PRO A 124 6.76 0.19 -16.98
N TYR A 125 6.26 1.09 -16.12
CA TYR A 125 6.85 1.37 -14.81
C TYR A 125 6.66 0.21 -13.84
N PHE A 126 5.53 -0.52 -13.89
CA PHE A 126 5.37 -1.77 -13.15
C PHE A 126 6.41 -2.80 -13.59
N LYS A 127 6.53 -3.01 -14.89
CA LYS A 127 7.46 -3.99 -15.47
C LYS A 127 8.92 -3.64 -15.16
N PHE A 128 9.26 -2.37 -15.06
CA PHE A 128 10.64 -1.91 -14.92
C PHE A 128 11.32 -2.41 -13.65
N HIS A 129 10.62 -2.50 -12.53
CA HIS A 129 11.18 -2.99 -11.26
C HIS A 129 10.90 -4.47 -10.98
N GLU A 130 10.10 -5.15 -11.80
CA GLU A 130 9.70 -6.53 -11.56
C GLU A 130 10.81 -7.56 -11.87
N ASP A 131 11.02 -8.47 -10.91
CA ASP A 131 11.66 -9.77 -11.09
C ASP A 131 10.57 -10.86 -10.96
N HIS A 132 9.85 -11.10 -12.06
CA HIS A 132 8.70 -12.01 -12.08
C HIS A 132 9.13 -13.47 -12.29
N HIS A 133 8.45 -14.42 -11.62
CA HIS A 133 8.79 -15.86 -11.70
C HIS A 133 8.64 -16.44 -13.11
N GLN A 134 7.84 -15.85 -13.97
CA GLN A 134 7.69 -16.26 -15.37
C GLN A 134 8.75 -15.60 -16.29
N GLY A 135 9.60 -14.75 -15.74
CA GLY A 135 10.51 -13.91 -16.53
C GLY A 135 9.80 -12.76 -17.24
N ALA A 136 10.40 -12.29 -18.33
CA ALA A 136 9.82 -11.23 -19.14
C ALA A 136 8.74 -11.76 -20.07
N THR A 137 7.56 -11.15 -20.00
CA THR A 137 6.40 -11.40 -20.85
C THR A 137 5.85 -10.07 -21.39
N GLU A 138 4.79 -10.11 -22.18
CA GLU A 138 4.11 -8.89 -22.62
C GLU A 138 3.64 -8.03 -21.42
N THR A 139 3.18 -8.67 -20.35
CA THR A 139 2.62 -7.99 -19.18
C THR A 139 3.55 -7.94 -17.98
N HIS A 140 4.58 -8.78 -17.88
CA HIS A 140 5.47 -8.88 -16.71
C HIS A 140 6.94 -8.80 -17.05
N GLY A 141 7.74 -8.48 -16.01
CA GLY A 141 9.20 -8.56 -15.99
C GLY A 141 9.95 -7.45 -16.69
N ALA A 142 11.17 -7.17 -16.21
CA ALA A 142 11.99 -6.06 -16.65
C ALA A 142 12.72 -6.29 -18.00
N ASN A 143 12.97 -7.55 -18.38
CA ASN A 143 13.84 -7.87 -19.52
C ASN A 143 13.30 -7.44 -20.90
N GLY A 144 12.03 -7.06 -21.02
CA GLY A 144 11.43 -6.60 -22.27
C GLY A 144 11.15 -5.10 -22.33
N VAL A 145 11.49 -4.37 -21.27
CA VAL A 145 11.25 -2.92 -21.21
C VAL A 145 12.50 -2.19 -21.66
N ASP A 146 12.54 -1.77 -22.92
CA ASP A 146 13.53 -0.77 -23.34
C ASP A 146 13.25 0.52 -22.55
N ALA A 147 14.28 1.16 -22.03
CA ALA A 147 14.18 2.46 -21.40
C ALA A 147 13.52 3.50 -22.32
N ALA A 148 13.63 3.32 -23.62
CA ALA A 148 12.92 4.09 -24.64
C ALA A 148 11.39 3.94 -24.56
N PHE A 149 10.90 2.80 -24.10
CA PHE A 149 9.46 2.53 -23.98
C PHE A 149 8.86 3.22 -22.75
N LEU A 150 9.66 3.44 -21.69
CA LEU A 150 9.20 4.15 -20.49
C LEU A 150 8.86 5.61 -20.79
N HIS A 151 9.40 6.18 -21.86
CA HIS A 151 9.10 7.53 -22.30
C HIS A 151 9.32 7.67 -23.82
N PRO A 152 8.29 7.69 -24.65
CA PRO A 152 8.42 7.95 -26.09
C PRO A 152 9.08 9.29 -26.39
N GLN A 153 9.02 10.26 -25.47
CA GLN A 153 9.68 11.57 -25.53
C GLN A 153 11.08 11.57 -24.88
N ALA A 154 11.48 10.52 -24.16
CA ALA A 154 12.75 10.45 -23.43
C ALA A 154 13.98 10.49 -24.35
N HIS A 155 13.82 10.22 -25.64
CA HIS A 155 14.88 10.38 -26.65
C HIS A 155 15.06 11.83 -27.11
N GLN A 156 14.14 12.74 -26.76
CA GLN A 156 14.20 14.15 -27.15
C GLN A 156 14.85 15.04 -26.08
N ASP A 157 15.01 14.52 -24.85
CA ASP A 157 15.54 15.24 -23.70
C ASP A 157 16.82 14.56 -23.18
N ALA A 158 17.94 15.29 -23.20
CA ALA A 158 19.24 14.81 -22.74
C ALA A 158 19.24 14.35 -21.28
N ALA A 159 18.39 14.93 -20.42
CA ALA A 159 18.25 14.58 -19.01
C ALA A 159 17.63 13.21 -18.82
N SER A 160 16.56 12.92 -19.54
CA SER A 160 15.90 11.61 -19.52
C SER A 160 16.83 10.53 -20.10
N ALA A 161 17.55 10.84 -21.19
CA ALA A 161 18.52 9.93 -21.78
C ALA A 161 19.63 9.57 -20.78
N GLU A 162 20.17 10.55 -20.04
CA GLU A 162 21.19 10.32 -19.02
C GLU A 162 20.65 9.53 -17.83
N TYR A 163 19.45 9.84 -17.33
CA TYR A 163 18.80 9.07 -16.26
C TYR A 163 18.69 7.58 -16.62
N PHE A 164 18.18 7.28 -17.81
CA PHE A 164 18.04 5.90 -18.25
C PHE A 164 19.38 5.24 -18.57
N ARG A 165 20.38 6.00 -19.05
CA ARG A 165 21.74 5.49 -19.23
C ARG A 165 22.35 5.02 -17.91
N ILE A 166 22.19 5.80 -16.85
CA ILE A 166 22.63 5.46 -15.49
C ILE A 166 21.92 4.19 -15.00
N LEU A 167 20.62 4.08 -15.23
CA LEU A 167 19.85 2.91 -14.81
C LEU A 167 20.11 1.66 -15.68
N LYS A 168 20.42 1.80 -16.98
CA LYS A 168 20.78 0.67 -17.87
C LYS A 168 22.07 -0.06 -17.44
N ALA A 169 22.96 0.61 -16.73
CA ALA A 169 24.15 -0.03 -16.13
C ALA A 169 23.80 -1.04 -15.02
N ARG A 170 22.53 -1.15 -14.63
CA ARG A 170 22.03 -2.14 -13.68
C ARG A 170 21.99 -3.53 -14.32
N LYS A 171 22.12 -4.58 -13.49
CA LYS A 171 21.94 -5.97 -13.93
C LYS A 171 20.59 -6.14 -14.62
N ALA A 172 20.56 -6.97 -15.66
CA ALA A 172 19.30 -7.42 -16.25
C ALA A 172 18.40 -8.07 -15.18
N GLY A 173 17.09 -7.72 -15.21
CA GLY A 173 16.11 -8.13 -14.22
C GLY A 173 15.76 -7.01 -13.23
N GLY A 174 14.52 -7.05 -12.72
CA GLY A 174 14.03 -6.12 -11.71
C GLY A 174 14.52 -6.47 -10.30
N GLU A 175 14.26 -5.59 -9.35
CA GLU A 175 14.60 -5.77 -7.95
C GLU A 175 13.45 -6.37 -7.13
N TRP A 176 12.21 -6.15 -7.60
CA TRP A 176 10.98 -6.52 -6.89
C TRP A 176 10.54 -7.93 -7.25
N ARG A 177 10.98 -8.92 -6.44
CA ARG A 177 10.70 -10.33 -6.69
C ARG A 177 9.22 -10.66 -6.49
N ILE A 178 8.65 -11.40 -7.44
CA ILE A 178 7.27 -11.92 -7.44
C ILE A 178 7.35 -13.43 -7.69
N GLU A 179 6.73 -14.20 -6.79
CA GLU A 179 6.68 -15.67 -6.86
C GLU A 179 5.25 -16.19 -6.67
N LYS A 180 5.01 -17.42 -7.14
CA LYS A 180 3.83 -18.19 -6.73
C LYS A 180 3.95 -18.56 -5.26
N GLN A 181 2.83 -18.72 -4.60
CA GLN A 181 2.80 -19.23 -3.23
C GLN A 181 3.34 -20.67 -3.17
N ARG A 182 4.00 -21.01 -2.06
CA ARG A 182 4.66 -22.30 -1.85
C ARG A 182 3.78 -23.30 -1.08
N LEU A 183 2.48 -23.08 -1.07
CA LEU A 183 1.50 -23.86 -0.31
C LEU A 183 0.14 -23.80 -0.99
N SER A 184 -0.60 -24.92 -0.97
CA SER A 184 -2.01 -25.01 -1.36
C SER A 184 -2.81 -25.76 -0.29
N TRP A 185 -4.13 -25.59 -0.31
CA TRP A 185 -5.05 -26.18 0.66
C TRP A 185 -6.28 -26.73 -0.07
N GLY A 186 -6.59 -28.02 0.12
CA GLY A 186 -7.73 -28.65 -0.55
C GLY A 186 -9.07 -27.94 -0.32
N VAL A 187 -9.27 -27.32 0.85
CA VAL A 187 -10.49 -26.53 1.11
C VAL A 187 -10.51 -25.21 0.32
N LEU A 188 -9.35 -24.61 0.02
CA LEU A 188 -9.26 -23.43 -0.83
C LEU A 188 -9.42 -23.79 -2.31
N ASP A 189 -8.91 -24.94 -2.72
CA ASP A 189 -9.12 -25.47 -4.08
C ASP A 189 -10.62 -25.73 -4.32
N ALA A 190 -11.32 -26.27 -3.32
CA ALA A 190 -12.77 -26.45 -3.37
C ALA A 190 -13.52 -25.11 -3.41
N PHE A 191 -13.08 -24.10 -2.65
CA PHE A 191 -13.64 -22.75 -2.74
C PHE A 191 -13.46 -22.16 -4.14
N ALA A 192 -12.29 -22.34 -4.76
CA ALA A 192 -12.03 -21.87 -6.12
C ALA A 192 -12.97 -22.56 -7.14
N GLN A 193 -13.21 -23.86 -7.01
CA GLN A 193 -14.17 -24.58 -7.82
C GLN A 193 -15.61 -24.09 -7.56
N ALA A 194 -15.96 -23.87 -6.30
CA ALA A 194 -17.28 -23.34 -5.91
C ALA A 194 -17.52 -21.94 -6.48
N ALA A 195 -16.49 -21.07 -6.46
CA ALA A 195 -16.58 -19.76 -7.09
C ALA A 195 -16.83 -19.86 -8.61
N GLN A 196 -16.16 -20.81 -9.28
CA GLN A 196 -16.40 -21.06 -10.70
C GLN A 196 -17.82 -21.59 -10.95
N GLN A 197 -18.34 -22.49 -10.11
CA GLN A 197 -19.73 -22.96 -10.15
C GLN A 197 -20.74 -21.82 -9.91
N ALA A 198 -20.35 -20.81 -9.15
CA ALA A 198 -21.14 -19.60 -8.91
C ALA A 198 -20.98 -18.54 -10.03
N GLY A 199 -20.22 -18.82 -11.08
CA GLY A 199 -20.06 -17.96 -12.26
C GLY A 199 -18.82 -17.06 -12.27
N VAL A 200 -17.89 -17.21 -11.32
CA VAL A 200 -16.61 -16.47 -11.32
C VAL A 200 -15.61 -17.21 -12.20
N PRO A 201 -15.01 -16.61 -13.23
CA PRO A 201 -14.06 -17.32 -14.10
C PRO A 201 -12.78 -17.72 -13.33
N ALA A 202 -12.09 -18.76 -13.79
CA ALA A 202 -10.76 -19.06 -13.27
C ALA A 202 -9.75 -18.02 -13.74
N SER A 203 -8.81 -17.63 -12.89
CA SER A 203 -7.70 -16.75 -13.25
C SER A 203 -6.38 -17.35 -12.78
N SER A 204 -5.39 -17.35 -13.66
CA SER A 204 -4.01 -17.69 -13.32
C SER A 204 -3.14 -16.46 -13.04
N ASP A 205 -3.65 -15.26 -13.36
CA ASP A 205 -2.97 -13.98 -13.22
C ASP A 205 -3.99 -12.84 -13.11
N PHE A 206 -3.94 -12.10 -12.01
CA PHE A 206 -4.81 -10.95 -11.76
C PHE A 206 -4.23 -9.61 -12.23
N ASN A 207 -3.04 -9.60 -12.85
CA ASN A 207 -2.24 -8.38 -13.04
C ASN A 207 -2.14 -7.92 -14.50
N GLN A 208 -3.05 -8.36 -15.35
CA GLN A 208 -3.08 -8.05 -16.79
C GLN A 208 -3.98 -6.85 -17.15
N GLY A 209 -4.44 -6.08 -16.17
CA GLY A 209 -5.34 -4.92 -16.38
C GLY A 209 -6.82 -5.25 -16.18
N ASN A 210 -7.21 -6.52 -16.20
CA ASN A 210 -8.48 -7.03 -15.69
C ASN A 210 -8.18 -8.10 -14.65
N ASN A 211 -8.72 -7.93 -13.45
CA ASN A 211 -8.48 -8.85 -12.34
C ASN A 211 -9.67 -9.79 -12.06
N GLU A 212 -10.76 -9.75 -12.84
CA GLU A 212 -11.92 -10.60 -12.63
C GLU A 212 -11.54 -12.09 -12.72
N GLY A 213 -11.88 -12.85 -11.67
CA GLY A 213 -11.58 -14.27 -11.63
C GLY A 213 -11.26 -14.80 -10.22
N VAL A 214 -11.02 -16.11 -10.12
CA VAL A 214 -10.59 -16.80 -8.89
C VAL A 214 -9.30 -17.57 -9.10
N GLY A 215 -8.35 -17.45 -8.18
CA GLY A 215 -7.04 -18.13 -8.24
C GLY A 215 -6.16 -17.82 -7.02
N TYR A 216 -5.02 -18.48 -6.95
CA TYR A 216 -4.02 -18.19 -5.92
C TYR A 216 -3.29 -16.89 -6.24
N PHE A 217 -3.13 -16.04 -5.23
CA PHE A 217 -2.36 -14.80 -5.35
C PHE A 217 -0.88 -15.07 -5.58
N GLU A 218 -0.26 -14.24 -6.42
CA GLU A 218 1.19 -14.09 -6.44
C GLU A 218 1.65 -13.23 -5.26
N VAL A 219 2.89 -13.45 -4.82
CA VAL A 219 3.41 -12.87 -3.58
C VAL A 219 4.80 -12.28 -3.74
N ASN A 220 5.08 -11.23 -2.98
CA ASN A 220 6.40 -10.63 -2.86
C ASN A 220 7.26 -11.45 -1.90
N GLN A 221 7.74 -12.58 -2.39
CA GLN A 221 8.64 -13.51 -1.72
C GLN A 221 9.80 -13.89 -2.62
N LYS A 222 10.92 -14.25 -2.02
CA LYS A 222 12.08 -14.84 -2.69
C LYS A 222 12.48 -16.11 -1.97
N SER A 223 12.24 -17.24 -2.61
CA SER A 223 12.57 -18.57 -2.04
C SER A 223 12.01 -18.77 -0.62
N GLY A 224 10.75 -18.39 -0.38
CA GLY A 224 10.06 -18.54 0.89
C GLY A 224 10.42 -17.52 1.96
N TRP A 225 11.20 -16.47 1.64
CA TRP A 225 11.41 -15.29 2.47
C TRP A 225 10.55 -14.13 2.00
N ARG A 226 10.05 -13.30 2.93
CA ARG A 226 9.48 -12.00 2.58
C ARG A 226 10.52 -11.18 1.83
N TRP A 227 10.11 -10.58 0.72
CA TRP A 227 10.94 -9.67 -0.07
C TRP A 227 10.41 -8.25 0.10
N ASN A 228 10.84 -7.57 1.17
CA ASN A 228 10.44 -6.19 1.44
C ASN A 228 11.24 -5.19 0.59
N THR A 229 10.82 -3.93 0.55
CA THR A 229 11.45 -2.90 -0.29
C THR A 229 12.86 -2.52 0.15
N ALA A 230 13.20 -2.67 1.43
CA ALA A 230 14.57 -2.48 1.89
C ALA A 230 15.50 -3.56 1.33
N GLN A 231 15.04 -4.83 1.27
CA GLN A 231 15.81 -5.91 0.65
C GLN A 231 15.90 -5.76 -0.87
N ALA A 232 14.81 -5.29 -1.50
CA ALA A 232 14.75 -5.14 -2.95
C ALA A 232 15.64 -3.96 -3.43
N PHE A 233 15.52 -2.81 -2.82
CA PHE A 233 16.08 -1.58 -3.37
C PHE A 233 17.30 -1.02 -2.60
N LEU A 234 17.41 -1.23 -1.28
CA LEU A 234 18.50 -0.63 -0.52
C LEU A 234 19.71 -1.56 -0.38
N ARG A 235 19.50 -2.80 0.10
CA ARG A 235 20.60 -3.73 0.42
C ARG A 235 21.49 -4.09 -0.76
N PRO A 236 20.95 -4.33 -1.98
CA PRO A 236 21.80 -4.76 -3.09
C PRO A 236 22.76 -3.68 -3.60
N THR A 237 22.40 -2.41 -3.44
CA THR A 237 23.10 -1.31 -4.12
C THR A 237 23.34 -0.08 -3.26
N CYS A 238 22.31 0.47 -2.58
CA CYS A 238 22.39 1.78 -1.94
C CYS A 238 23.43 1.83 -0.82
N TYR A 239 23.54 0.78 -0.01
CA TYR A 239 24.47 0.76 1.12
C TYR A 239 25.96 0.82 0.71
N ALA A 240 26.27 0.49 -0.54
CA ALA A 240 27.62 0.60 -1.07
C ALA A 240 27.92 1.96 -1.73
N ARG A 241 26.91 2.82 -1.88
CA ARG A 241 27.07 4.12 -2.54
C ARG A 241 27.53 5.20 -1.56
N PRO A 242 28.65 5.91 -1.81
CA PRO A 242 29.15 6.93 -0.89
C PRO A 242 28.28 8.20 -0.85
N ASN A 243 27.42 8.40 -1.84
CA ASN A 243 26.50 9.53 -1.96
C ASN A 243 25.10 9.24 -1.36
N PHE A 244 24.91 8.08 -0.74
CA PHE A 244 23.67 7.69 -0.07
C PHE A 244 23.86 7.65 1.45
N GLU A 245 22.96 8.33 2.17
CA GLU A 245 22.92 8.32 3.64
C GLU A 245 21.55 7.87 4.15
N LEU A 246 21.53 7.09 5.21
CA LEU A 246 20.32 6.57 5.85
C LEU A 246 20.29 6.92 7.34
N TRP A 247 19.28 7.69 7.73
CA TRP A 247 18.97 7.94 9.14
C TRP A 247 17.79 7.06 9.57
N THR A 248 17.98 6.23 10.58
CA THR A 248 16.93 5.42 11.22
C THR A 248 16.71 5.88 12.65
N GLN A 249 15.51 5.60 13.20
CA GLN A 249 15.08 6.12 14.50
C GLN A 249 15.10 7.66 14.50
N ALA A 250 14.79 8.25 13.35
CA ALA A 250 14.84 9.66 13.07
C ALA A 250 13.46 10.11 12.56
N GLN A 251 12.69 10.79 13.42
CA GLN A 251 11.33 11.20 13.12
C GLN A 251 11.29 12.64 12.61
N VAL A 252 10.74 12.85 11.42
CA VAL A 252 10.54 14.20 10.88
C VAL A 252 9.41 14.88 11.66
N ALA A 253 9.73 16.01 12.28
CA ALA A 253 8.80 16.83 13.06
C ALA A 253 8.12 17.91 12.21
N GLY A 254 8.71 18.28 11.06
CA GLY A 254 8.14 19.29 10.16
C GLY A 254 9.09 19.63 9.02
N LEU A 255 8.61 20.43 8.09
CA LEU A 255 9.34 20.96 6.94
C LEU A 255 9.97 22.30 7.27
N VAL A 256 11.04 22.65 6.56
CA VAL A 256 11.60 24.00 6.55
C VAL A 256 11.10 24.68 5.28
N ILE A 257 10.20 25.66 5.45
CA ILE A 257 9.63 26.41 4.33
C ILE A 257 10.16 27.85 4.40
N GLU A 258 10.80 28.30 3.35
CA GLU A 258 11.27 29.67 3.17
C GLU A 258 10.32 30.42 2.24
N THR A 259 10.17 31.71 2.48
CA THR A 259 9.40 32.60 1.62
C THR A 259 10.36 33.55 0.93
N ASP A 260 10.34 33.54 -0.40
CA ASP A 260 11.17 34.44 -1.20
C ASP A 260 10.68 35.91 -1.12
N ALA A 261 11.47 36.82 -1.62
CA ALA A 261 11.15 38.26 -1.62
C ALA A 261 9.86 38.59 -2.40
N ASP A 262 9.50 37.78 -3.37
CA ASP A 262 8.26 37.88 -4.18
C ASP A 262 7.07 37.13 -3.58
N GLY A 263 7.22 36.57 -2.38
CA GLY A 263 6.19 35.81 -1.68
C GLY A 263 6.07 34.34 -2.11
N GLY A 264 6.91 33.87 -3.02
CA GLY A 264 7.00 32.47 -3.42
C GLY A 264 7.51 31.60 -2.28
N LYS A 265 6.92 30.39 -2.09
CA LYS A 265 7.30 29.46 -1.03
C LYS A 265 8.16 28.34 -1.58
N ARG A 266 9.21 27.96 -0.83
CA ARG A 266 10.10 26.85 -1.14
C ARG A 266 10.37 25.99 0.08
N CYS A 267 10.30 24.69 -0.09
CA CYS A 267 10.80 23.73 0.90
C CYS A 267 12.31 23.59 0.73
N THR A 268 13.08 23.95 1.76
CA THR A 268 14.54 23.91 1.75
C THR A 268 15.10 22.83 2.67
N GLY A 269 14.26 22.06 3.37
CA GLY A 269 14.72 20.98 4.23
C GLY A 269 13.66 20.44 5.17
N VAL A 270 14.12 19.70 6.15
CA VAL A 270 13.30 19.06 7.19
C VAL A 270 13.90 19.23 8.58
N LYS A 271 13.02 19.33 9.59
CA LYS A 271 13.37 19.26 11.02
C LYS A 271 13.18 17.81 11.47
N VAL A 272 14.23 17.22 12.03
CA VAL A 272 14.28 15.79 12.38
C VAL A 272 14.58 15.64 13.85
N TRP A 273 13.78 14.89 14.57
CA TRP A 273 14.07 14.43 15.92
C TRP A 273 14.96 13.19 15.86
N ASP A 274 16.19 13.28 16.39
CA ASP A 274 17.18 12.19 16.34
C ASP A 274 17.16 11.28 17.58
N GLY A 275 16.16 11.48 18.44
CA GLY A 275 16.03 10.80 19.74
C GLY A 275 16.54 11.63 20.93
N GLN A 276 17.24 12.75 20.67
CA GLN A 276 17.80 13.64 21.71
C GLN A 276 17.46 15.10 21.46
N GLN A 277 17.53 15.56 20.20
CA GLN A 277 17.33 16.95 19.80
C GLN A 277 16.75 17.05 18.38
N LEU A 278 16.24 18.22 18.06
CA LEU A 278 15.87 18.56 16.69
C LEU A 278 17.13 19.02 15.93
N VAL A 279 17.39 18.35 14.79
CA VAL A 279 18.42 18.70 13.82
C VAL A 279 17.79 19.10 12.50
N THR A 280 18.48 19.90 11.69
CA THR A 280 18.00 20.30 10.37
C THR A 280 18.79 19.59 9.28
N ALA A 281 18.08 18.96 8.32
CA ALA A 281 18.66 18.51 7.08
C ALA A 281 18.19 19.44 5.95
N THR A 282 19.14 19.98 5.17
CA THR A 282 18.87 20.94 4.09
C THR A 282 18.91 20.25 2.73
N ALA A 283 17.91 20.52 1.87
CA ALA A 283 17.83 20.04 0.51
C ALA A 283 18.13 21.17 -0.48
N THR A 284 19.10 20.96 -1.37
CA THR A 284 19.41 21.93 -2.43
C THR A 284 18.45 21.83 -3.62
N ARG A 285 17.83 20.65 -3.81
CA ARG A 285 16.89 20.38 -4.91
C ARG A 285 15.49 20.18 -4.39
N GLU A 286 15.16 18.99 -3.87
CA GLU A 286 13.81 18.66 -3.47
C GLU A 286 13.76 17.81 -2.19
N VAL A 287 12.66 17.97 -1.46
CA VAL A 287 12.20 17.08 -0.39
C VAL A 287 11.04 16.24 -0.93
N ALA A 288 11.11 14.91 -0.82
CA ALA A 288 10.04 13.98 -1.14
C ALA A 288 9.45 13.38 0.13
N LEU A 289 8.19 13.68 0.42
CA LEU A 289 7.43 13.00 1.47
C LEU A 289 6.98 11.63 0.97
N SER A 290 7.44 10.57 1.62
CA SER A 290 7.11 9.17 1.36
C SER A 290 6.71 8.45 2.66
N ALA A 291 6.14 9.22 3.61
CA ALA A 291 5.77 8.74 4.95
C ALA A 291 4.42 7.99 4.97
N GLY A 292 3.85 7.72 3.80
CA GLY A 292 2.56 7.07 3.60
C GLY A 292 1.37 8.00 3.85
N SER A 293 0.19 7.55 3.45
CA SER A 293 -1.04 8.36 3.46
C SER A 293 -1.37 9.02 4.80
N ILE A 294 -0.91 8.46 5.91
CA ILE A 294 -1.12 9.06 7.24
C ILE A 294 0.01 10.04 7.58
N GLY A 295 1.26 9.58 7.52
CA GLY A 295 2.41 10.36 7.96
C GLY A 295 2.68 11.59 7.08
N SER A 296 2.54 11.48 5.75
CA SER A 296 2.76 12.62 4.84
C SER A 296 1.73 13.72 5.06
N ALA A 297 0.45 13.37 5.24
CA ALA A 297 -0.60 14.35 5.58
C ALA A 297 -0.34 15.00 6.95
N GLN A 298 0.10 14.23 7.95
CA GLN A 298 0.45 14.75 9.27
C GLN A 298 1.63 15.73 9.20
N ILE A 299 2.70 15.38 8.50
CA ILE A 299 3.90 16.24 8.36
C ILE A 299 3.55 17.56 7.67
N LEU A 300 2.73 17.52 6.61
CA LEU A 300 2.25 18.74 5.94
C LEU A 300 1.49 19.65 6.92
N GLN A 301 0.54 19.09 7.67
CA GLN A 301 -0.26 19.84 8.64
C GLN A 301 0.60 20.39 9.78
N LEU A 302 1.54 19.62 10.33
CA LEU A 302 2.49 20.09 11.36
C LEU A 302 3.39 21.23 10.85
N SER A 303 3.57 21.32 9.54
CA SER A 303 4.35 22.38 8.87
C SER A 303 3.50 23.58 8.46
N GLY A 304 2.24 23.64 8.91
CA GLY A 304 1.31 24.72 8.59
C GLY A 304 0.74 24.64 7.17
N ILE A 305 0.80 23.46 6.51
CA ILE A 305 0.26 23.25 5.17
C ILE A 305 -0.98 22.38 5.28
N GLY A 306 -2.16 22.97 5.04
CA GLY A 306 -3.44 22.28 5.20
C GLY A 306 -4.60 23.27 5.28
N ALA A 307 -5.80 22.78 5.67
CA ALA A 307 -6.97 23.62 5.87
C ALA A 307 -6.73 24.65 6.98
N ALA A 308 -6.66 25.95 6.64
CA ALA A 308 -6.28 27.02 7.53
C ALA A 308 -7.11 27.06 8.82
N HIS A 309 -8.43 26.79 8.72
CA HIS A 309 -9.31 26.76 9.90
C HIS A 309 -8.90 25.63 10.87
N SER A 310 -8.67 24.42 10.36
CA SER A 310 -8.27 23.26 11.16
C SER A 310 -6.90 23.46 11.81
N LEU A 311 -5.92 24.01 11.07
CA LEU A 311 -4.59 24.29 11.61
C LEU A 311 -4.64 25.26 12.78
N LYS A 312 -5.38 26.37 12.64
CA LYS A 312 -5.56 27.38 13.70
C LYS A 312 -6.22 26.80 14.96
N GLN A 313 -7.21 25.90 14.81
CA GLN A 313 -7.85 25.22 15.94
C GLN A 313 -6.87 24.40 16.77
N HIS A 314 -5.81 23.86 16.14
CA HIS A 314 -4.77 23.09 16.81
C HIS A 314 -3.53 23.91 17.18
N GLY A 315 -3.59 25.26 17.07
CA GLY A 315 -2.49 26.15 17.42
C GLY A 315 -1.30 26.10 16.45
N VAL A 316 -1.51 25.63 15.22
CA VAL A 316 -0.49 25.58 14.16
C VAL A 316 -0.61 26.85 13.31
N GLU A 317 0.52 27.55 13.13
CA GLU A 317 0.61 28.71 12.25
C GLU A 317 0.41 28.28 10.78
N VAL A 318 -0.42 29.04 10.04
CA VAL A 318 -0.73 28.71 8.65
C VAL A 318 0.38 29.22 7.74
N THR A 319 1.16 28.30 7.24
CA THR A 319 2.18 28.57 6.20
C THR A 319 1.55 28.63 4.82
N HIS A 320 0.64 27.68 4.51
CA HIS A 320 -0.05 27.62 3.22
C HIS A 320 -1.43 26.98 3.36
N ASP A 321 -2.48 27.69 2.96
CA ASP A 321 -3.84 27.15 2.98
C ASP A 321 -4.03 26.19 1.79
N LEU A 322 -4.10 24.89 2.10
CA LEU A 322 -4.26 23.80 1.13
C LEU A 322 -5.28 22.79 1.68
N PRO A 323 -6.58 23.07 1.54
CA PRO A 323 -7.66 22.36 2.27
C PRO A 323 -7.76 20.87 1.96
N GLY A 324 -7.20 20.41 0.85
CA GLY A 324 -7.19 18.99 0.48
C GLY A 324 -6.26 18.11 1.33
N VAL A 325 -5.31 18.71 2.08
CA VAL A 325 -4.38 17.94 2.91
C VAL A 325 -5.14 17.22 4.03
N GLY A 326 -5.00 15.89 4.05
CA GLY A 326 -5.68 15.00 4.98
C GLY A 326 -7.12 14.66 4.61
N ALA A 327 -7.71 15.31 3.62
CA ALA A 327 -9.04 15.00 3.10
C ALA A 327 -9.02 13.79 2.16
N ASN A 328 -10.23 13.29 1.77
CA ASN A 328 -10.39 12.22 0.78
C ASN A 328 -9.75 10.87 1.16
N LEU A 329 -9.52 10.59 2.44
CA LEU A 329 -9.07 9.26 2.87
C LEU A 329 -10.01 8.18 2.36
N GLN A 330 -9.45 7.19 1.67
CA GLN A 330 -10.12 6.00 1.19
C GLN A 330 -9.38 4.78 1.69
N ASP A 331 -10.11 3.70 1.95
CA ASP A 331 -9.52 2.42 2.37
C ASP A 331 -10.49 1.28 2.05
N HIS A 332 -9.97 0.09 1.84
CA HIS A 332 -10.77 -1.11 1.67
C HIS A 332 -11.18 -1.67 3.04
N LEU A 333 -12.49 -1.73 3.27
CA LEU A 333 -13.08 -2.40 4.44
C LEU A 333 -13.39 -3.85 4.06
N GLN A 334 -12.80 -4.82 4.75
CA GLN A 334 -13.09 -6.24 4.56
C GLN A 334 -14.12 -6.72 5.57
N ILE A 335 -15.14 -7.44 5.10
CA ILE A 335 -16.14 -8.14 5.89
C ILE A 335 -15.66 -9.59 6.05
N ARG A 336 -15.50 -10.06 7.28
CA ARG A 336 -14.86 -11.35 7.59
C ARG A 336 -15.91 -12.43 7.85
N SER A 337 -16.41 -13.06 6.78
CA SER A 337 -17.30 -14.22 6.91
C SER A 337 -16.52 -15.47 7.32
N VAL A 338 -16.97 -16.13 8.37
CA VAL A 338 -16.33 -17.35 8.91
C VAL A 338 -17.27 -18.53 8.75
N TYR A 339 -16.75 -19.61 8.18
CA TYR A 339 -17.45 -20.89 8.03
C TYR A 339 -16.68 -21.98 8.75
N LYS A 340 -17.37 -22.69 9.67
CA LYS A 340 -16.88 -23.97 10.18
C LYS A 340 -16.91 -24.98 9.04
N VAL A 341 -15.93 -25.86 9.00
CA VAL A 341 -15.83 -26.91 7.97
C VAL A 341 -15.48 -28.23 8.61
N LYS A 342 -15.92 -29.35 7.99
CA LYS A 342 -15.52 -30.70 8.35
C LYS A 342 -14.57 -31.26 7.28
N ASN A 343 -13.93 -32.37 7.60
CA ASN A 343 -13.06 -33.12 6.66
C ASN A 343 -11.95 -32.25 6.00
N ALA A 344 -11.60 -31.11 6.59
CA ALA A 344 -10.61 -30.19 6.08
C ALA A 344 -9.36 -30.11 6.96
N LYS A 345 -8.20 -30.10 6.32
CA LYS A 345 -6.98 -29.61 6.98
C LYS A 345 -7.03 -28.08 6.96
N THR A 346 -6.94 -27.46 8.13
CA THR A 346 -6.88 -26.01 8.30
C THR A 346 -5.74 -25.65 9.22
N LEU A 347 -5.31 -24.37 9.23
CA LEU A 347 -4.28 -23.93 10.16
C LEU A 347 -4.77 -24.08 11.63
N ASN A 348 -6.08 -23.91 11.89
CA ASN A 348 -6.67 -24.15 13.20
C ASN A 348 -6.36 -25.55 13.71
N THR A 349 -6.51 -26.58 12.87
CA THR A 349 -6.24 -27.98 13.26
C THR A 349 -4.74 -28.28 13.35
N LEU A 350 -3.93 -27.73 12.47
CA LEU A 350 -2.48 -28.00 12.45
C LEU A 350 -1.72 -27.29 13.58
N ALA A 351 -2.09 -26.03 13.89
CA ALA A 351 -1.37 -25.21 14.86
C ALA A 351 -1.84 -25.42 16.32
N ASN A 352 -2.91 -26.18 16.57
CA ASN A 352 -3.43 -26.42 17.92
C ASN A 352 -2.67 -27.50 18.72
N SER A 353 -1.78 -28.25 18.08
CA SER A 353 -0.95 -29.24 18.77
C SER A 353 0.53 -28.82 18.81
N TRP A 354 1.24 -29.19 19.89
CA TRP A 354 2.68 -28.94 20.00
C TRP A 354 3.45 -29.64 18.88
N TRP A 355 3.10 -30.89 18.58
CA TRP A 355 3.70 -31.63 17.45
C TRP A 355 3.43 -30.99 16.10
N GLY A 356 2.25 -30.44 15.89
CA GLY A 356 1.91 -29.69 14.67
C GLY A 356 2.78 -28.46 14.52
N LYS A 357 2.94 -27.68 15.58
CA LYS A 357 3.84 -26.48 15.57
C LYS A 357 5.30 -26.87 15.29
N ALA A 358 5.80 -27.94 15.93
CA ALA A 358 7.16 -28.43 15.70
C ALA A 358 7.37 -28.89 14.24
N LYS A 359 6.42 -29.63 13.67
CA LYS A 359 6.45 -30.05 12.26
C LYS A 359 6.44 -28.86 11.30
N ILE A 360 5.58 -27.88 11.52
CA ILE A 360 5.51 -26.63 10.74
C ILE A 360 6.85 -25.90 10.77
N GLY A 361 7.46 -25.75 11.97
CA GLY A 361 8.77 -25.14 12.13
C GLY A 361 9.89 -25.88 11.40
N LEU A 362 9.91 -27.20 11.51
CA LEU A 362 10.90 -28.06 10.85
C LEU A 362 10.78 -28.01 9.31
N GLU A 363 9.55 -28.08 8.78
CA GLU A 363 9.28 -27.97 7.35
C GLU A 363 9.81 -26.66 6.79
N TYR A 364 9.54 -25.56 7.48
CA TYR A 364 10.05 -24.24 7.06
C TYR A 364 11.57 -24.16 7.15
N ALA A 365 12.17 -24.68 8.21
CA ALA A 365 13.63 -24.67 8.38
C ALA A 365 14.35 -25.42 7.26
N MET A 366 13.78 -26.55 6.79
CA MET A 366 14.38 -27.43 5.77
C MET A 366 14.12 -26.96 4.33
N SER A 367 12.90 -26.50 4.03
CA SER A 367 12.43 -26.28 2.64
C SER A 367 11.87 -24.89 2.40
N ARG A 368 11.68 -24.08 3.45
CA ARG A 368 11.02 -22.76 3.40
C ARG A 368 9.65 -22.80 2.72
N SER A 369 8.94 -23.90 2.96
CA SER A 369 7.57 -24.14 2.51
C SER A 369 6.65 -24.39 3.71
N GLY A 370 5.40 -24.76 3.44
CA GLY A 370 4.42 -25.02 4.47
C GLY A 370 3.85 -23.76 5.13
N PRO A 371 3.14 -23.90 6.25
CA PRO A 371 2.38 -22.81 6.86
C PRO A 371 3.19 -21.56 7.25
N MET A 372 4.49 -21.67 7.54
CA MET A 372 5.31 -20.50 7.83
C MET A 372 5.68 -19.68 6.59
N SER A 373 5.61 -20.26 5.38
CA SER A 373 5.78 -19.51 4.12
C SER A 373 4.50 -18.84 3.64
N MET A 374 3.43 -18.94 4.40
CA MET A 374 2.10 -18.51 4.04
C MET A 374 1.93 -17.00 4.10
N ALA A 375 1.40 -16.40 3.03
CA ALA A 375 0.77 -15.09 3.11
C ALA A 375 -0.52 -15.19 3.95
N PRO A 376 -1.02 -14.09 4.54
CA PRO A 376 -2.30 -14.12 5.29
C PRO A 376 -3.44 -14.73 4.49
N SER A 377 -3.53 -14.41 3.21
CA SER A 377 -4.54 -14.92 2.29
C SER A 377 -3.85 -15.57 1.10
N GLN A 378 -4.21 -16.80 0.78
CA GLN A 378 -3.59 -17.52 -0.32
C GLN A 378 -4.41 -17.43 -1.59
N LEU A 379 -5.73 -17.62 -1.45
CA LEU A 379 -6.66 -17.59 -2.58
C LEU A 379 -7.38 -16.25 -2.65
N GLY A 380 -7.47 -15.71 -3.86
CA GLY A 380 -8.24 -14.52 -4.18
C GLY A 380 -9.37 -14.80 -5.14
N ALA A 381 -10.40 -13.98 -5.09
CA ALA A 381 -11.37 -13.88 -6.16
C ALA A 381 -11.80 -12.43 -6.34
N PHE A 382 -11.94 -12.03 -7.58
CA PHE A 382 -12.48 -10.73 -7.96
C PHE A 382 -13.75 -10.98 -8.76
N THR A 383 -14.84 -10.38 -8.33
CA THR A 383 -16.13 -10.56 -8.99
C THR A 383 -17.04 -9.36 -8.78
N LYS A 384 -18.23 -9.43 -9.29
CA LYS A 384 -19.25 -8.39 -9.19
C LYS A 384 -20.14 -8.67 -7.99
N SER A 385 -20.39 -7.63 -7.16
CA SER A 385 -21.36 -7.72 -6.07
C SER A 385 -22.80 -7.93 -6.59
N ASP A 386 -23.07 -7.38 -7.77
CA ASP A 386 -24.32 -7.48 -8.50
C ASP A 386 -24.04 -7.68 -9.99
N PRO A 387 -24.81 -8.53 -10.71
CA PRO A 387 -24.58 -8.79 -12.16
C PRO A 387 -24.68 -7.56 -13.05
N SER A 388 -25.35 -6.50 -12.63
CA SER A 388 -25.48 -5.25 -13.39
C SER A 388 -24.19 -4.41 -13.42
N ARG A 389 -23.23 -4.72 -12.56
CA ARG A 389 -21.93 -4.02 -12.54
C ARG A 389 -21.14 -4.32 -13.81
N GLU A 390 -20.54 -3.31 -14.38
CA GLU A 390 -19.69 -3.46 -15.56
C GLU A 390 -18.40 -4.23 -15.24
N TRP A 391 -17.79 -3.96 -14.07
CA TRP A 391 -16.51 -4.48 -13.63
C TRP A 391 -16.60 -5.20 -12.28
N ALA A 392 -15.65 -6.11 -12.02
CA ALA A 392 -15.47 -6.67 -10.69
C ALA A 392 -15.22 -5.55 -9.67
N ASN A 393 -16.09 -5.44 -8.67
CA ASN A 393 -16.05 -4.39 -7.65
C ASN A 393 -15.88 -4.94 -6.23
N ILE A 394 -15.75 -6.26 -6.07
CA ILE A 394 -15.43 -6.90 -4.80
C ILE A 394 -14.26 -7.86 -4.92
N GLN A 395 -13.43 -7.91 -3.88
CA GLN A 395 -12.27 -8.79 -3.78
C GLN A 395 -12.40 -9.71 -2.57
N TYR A 396 -12.15 -10.98 -2.78
CA TYR A 396 -12.03 -11.98 -1.73
C TYR A 396 -10.58 -12.21 -1.33
N HIS A 397 -10.38 -12.38 -0.03
CA HIS A 397 -9.18 -12.89 0.60
C HIS A 397 -9.56 -14.14 1.41
N VAL A 398 -9.29 -15.32 0.88
CA VAL A 398 -9.70 -16.58 1.49
C VAL A 398 -8.55 -17.22 2.25
N GLN A 399 -8.81 -17.59 3.50
CA GLN A 399 -7.83 -18.10 4.46
C GLN A 399 -8.29 -19.44 5.01
N PRO A 400 -7.41 -20.47 5.11
CA PRO A 400 -7.73 -21.76 5.72
C PRO A 400 -7.58 -21.71 7.24
N LEU A 401 -8.11 -20.66 7.84
CA LEU A 401 -8.05 -20.39 9.28
C LEU A 401 -9.19 -19.44 9.71
N SER A 402 -9.45 -19.40 11.01
CA SER A 402 -10.30 -18.37 11.60
C SER A 402 -9.81 -17.95 12.98
N LEU A 403 -10.05 -16.68 13.31
CA LEU A 403 -9.77 -16.01 14.58
C LEU A 403 -10.72 -14.82 14.73
N ASP A 404 -10.92 -14.32 15.93
CA ASP A 404 -11.81 -13.17 16.17
C ASP A 404 -11.21 -11.85 15.67
N ALA A 405 -9.93 -11.61 15.96
CA ALA A 405 -9.19 -10.43 15.50
C ALA A 405 -7.69 -10.74 15.31
N PHE A 406 -6.98 -9.98 14.48
CA PHE A 406 -5.54 -10.13 14.34
C PHE A 406 -4.82 -9.95 15.68
N GLY A 407 -3.98 -10.96 16.02
CA GLY A 407 -3.29 -11.04 17.30
C GLY A 407 -4.00 -11.92 18.34
N GLU A 408 -5.27 -12.31 18.09
CA GLU A 408 -5.99 -13.24 18.93
C GLU A 408 -5.67 -14.70 18.58
N PRO A 409 -5.87 -15.66 19.51
CA PRO A 409 -5.70 -17.08 19.23
C PRO A 409 -6.62 -17.57 18.10
N LEU A 410 -6.15 -18.59 17.38
CA LEU A 410 -7.00 -19.30 16.41
C LEU A 410 -8.17 -19.98 17.13
N HIS A 411 -9.35 -20.02 16.49
CA HIS A 411 -10.46 -20.82 16.98
C HIS A 411 -10.08 -22.30 17.12
N THR A 412 -10.70 -23.01 18.05
CA THR A 412 -10.40 -24.43 18.33
C THR A 412 -11.02 -25.41 17.34
N PHE A 413 -11.93 -24.94 16.49
CA PHE A 413 -12.59 -25.73 15.45
C PHE A 413 -11.99 -25.48 14.06
N PRO A 414 -12.04 -26.44 13.13
CA PRO A 414 -11.62 -26.23 11.76
C PRO A 414 -12.55 -25.23 11.06
N ALA A 415 -11.96 -24.24 10.40
CA ALA A 415 -12.71 -23.21 9.71
C ALA A 415 -11.92 -22.56 8.57
N ILE A 416 -12.67 -21.90 7.69
CA ILE A 416 -12.14 -20.96 6.70
C ILE A 416 -12.73 -19.57 6.96
N THR A 417 -11.96 -18.55 6.60
CA THR A 417 -12.44 -17.18 6.55
C THR A 417 -12.47 -16.72 5.09
N ALA A 418 -13.66 -16.38 4.59
CA ALA A 418 -13.85 -15.71 3.30
C ALA A 418 -14.05 -14.22 3.58
N SER A 419 -12.95 -13.46 3.60
CA SER A 419 -13.01 -12.00 3.75
C SER A 419 -13.30 -11.36 2.42
N VAL A 420 -14.26 -10.47 2.34
CA VAL A 420 -14.62 -9.76 1.11
C VAL A 420 -14.58 -8.25 1.33
N CYS A 421 -14.04 -7.49 0.39
CA CYS A 421 -14.01 -6.03 0.46
C CYS A 421 -14.56 -5.38 -0.83
N ASN A 422 -15.21 -4.20 -0.65
CA ASN A 422 -15.57 -3.31 -1.75
C ASN A 422 -14.29 -2.66 -2.29
N LEU A 423 -14.01 -2.83 -3.59
CA LEU A 423 -12.82 -2.29 -4.27
C LEU A 423 -12.92 -0.80 -4.58
N ASN A 424 -14.12 -0.28 -4.70
CA ASN A 424 -14.38 1.09 -5.09
C ASN A 424 -15.33 1.78 -4.09
N PRO A 425 -14.90 1.95 -2.82
CA PRO A 425 -15.74 2.56 -1.81
C PRO A 425 -16.06 4.02 -2.18
N SER A 426 -17.31 4.42 -1.95
CA SER A 426 -17.78 5.80 -2.12
C SER A 426 -17.65 6.63 -0.83
N SER A 427 -17.52 6.00 0.32
CA SER A 427 -17.21 6.67 1.59
C SER A 427 -15.88 7.40 1.53
N ARG A 428 -15.83 8.59 2.11
CA ARG A 428 -14.61 9.42 2.21
C ARG A 428 -14.38 9.82 3.64
N GLY A 429 -13.12 9.75 4.03
CA GLY A 429 -12.65 10.06 5.37
C GLY A 429 -11.59 11.14 5.40
N SER A 430 -10.94 11.27 6.53
CA SER A 430 -9.90 12.28 6.75
C SER A 430 -8.81 11.82 7.71
N VAL A 431 -7.65 12.51 7.61
CA VAL A 431 -6.54 12.47 8.57
C VAL A 431 -6.29 13.90 9.01
N THR A 432 -6.50 14.20 10.30
CA THR A 432 -6.36 15.56 10.85
C THR A 432 -5.49 15.54 12.11
N LEU A 433 -4.84 16.66 12.42
CA LEU A 433 -4.08 16.78 13.66
C LEU A 433 -5.01 16.64 14.88
N LYS A 434 -4.45 16.11 15.98
CA LYS A 434 -5.00 16.20 17.34
C LYS A 434 -4.17 17.17 18.20
N SER A 435 -2.93 17.44 17.79
CA SER A 435 -1.97 18.25 18.54
C SER A 435 -0.89 18.77 17.59
N PRO A 436 -0.25 19.91 17.91
CA PRO A 436 0.96 20.36 17.21
C PRO A 436 2.21 19.54 17.58
N ASP A 437 2.13 18.64 18.54
CA ASP A 437 3.23 17.71 18.88
C ASP A 437 3.31 16.56 17.88
N PHE A 438 4.42 16.44 17.17
CA PHE A 438 4.67 15.40 16.17
C PHE A 438 4.65 13.96 16.73
N ASN A 439 4.75 13.78 18.06
CA ASN A 439 4.65 12.49 18.74
C ASN A 439 3.19 12.04 18.93
N VAL A 440 2.24 12.95 18.84
CA VAL A 440 0.82 12.63 18.99
C VAL A 440 0.27 12.11 17.67
N PRO A 441 -0.28 10.88 17.63
CA PRO A 441 -0.92 10.37 16.42
C PRO A 441 -2.06 11.26 15.93
N PRO A 442 -2.26 11.41 14.60
CA PRO A 442 -3.39 12.17 14.08
C PRO A 442 -4.72 11.45 14.30
N ALA A 443 -5.83 12.16 14.18
CA ALA A 443 -7.15 11.58 14.06
C ALA A 443 -7.27 10.93 12.69
N ILE A 444 -7.59 9.63 12.65
CA ILE A 444 -7.77 8.84 11.44
C ILE A 444 -9.22 8.43 11.37
N ALA A 445 -9.99 9.05 10.50
CA ALA A 445 -11.43 8.85 10.37
C ALA A 445 -11.77 8.34 8.96
N PRO A 446 -11.72 7.04 8.67
CA PRO A 446 -12.01 6.50 7.34
C PRO A 446 -13.49 6.65 6.93
N ASN A 447 -14.39 6.83 7.88
CA ASN A 447 -15.82 7.02 7.65
C ASN A 447 -16.48 5.86 6.88
N TYR A 448 -16.08 4.62 7.18
CA TYR A 448 -16.56 3.41 6.51
C TYR A 448 -18.09 3.28 6.54
N LEU A 449 -18.65 2.70 5.46
CA LEU A 449 -20.08 2.43 5.30
C LEU A 449 -20.98 3.67 5.49
N SER A 450 -20.45 4.87 5.27
CA SER A 450 -21.20 6.12 5.44
C SER A 450 -22.23 6.34 4.34
N THR A 451 -22.02 5.77 3.17
CA THR A 451 -22.91 5.90 2.01
C THR A 451 -23.86 4.71 1.88
N GLU A 452 -25.00 4.92 1.22
CA GLU A 452 -25.95 3.85 0.91
C GLU A 452 -25.33 2.82 -0.04
N GLU A 453 -24.55 3.27 -1.03
CA GLU A 453 -23.84 2.42 -1.98
C GLU A 453 -22.90 1.44 -1.28
N ASP A 454 -22.09 1.91 -0.33
CA ASP A 454 -21.15 1.03 0.38
C ASP A 454 -21.89 0.01 1.26
N ARG A 455 -23.01 0.41 1.87
CA ARG A 455 -23.87 -0.52 2.65
C ARG A 455 -24.52 -1.57 1.76
N LYS A 456 -25.00 -1.17 0.57
CA LYS A 456 -25.56 -2.10 -0.42
C LYS A 456 -24.51 -3.11 -0.88
N VAL A 457 -23.31 -2.65 -1.27
CA VAL A 457 -22.22 -3.55 -1.69
C VAL A 457 -21.82 -4.49 -0.55
N ALA A 458 -21.83 -4.02 0.70
CA ALA A 458 -21.54 -4.87 1.85
C ALA A 458 -22.57 -6.01 2.01
N ALA A 459 -23.87 -5.71 1.91
CA ALA A 459 -24.94 -6.71 1.96
C ALA A 459 -24.85 -7.71 0.79
N ASP A 460 -24.68 -7.21 -0.42
CA ASP A 460 -24.53 -8.03 -1.63
C ASP A 460 -23.30 -8.94 -1.55
N SER A 461 -22.18 -8.44 -1.02
CA SER A 461 -20.96 -9.23 -0.80
C SER A 461 -21.19 -10.45 0.09
N LEU A 462 -21.97 -10.30 1.16
CA LEU A 462 -22.35 -11.42 2.03
C LEU A 462 -23.22 -12.45 1.29
N ARG A 463 -24.14 -12.00 0.44
CA ARG A 463 -24.97 -12.89 -0.40
C ARG A 463 -24.13 -13.64 -1.44
N VAL A 464 -23.17 -12.94 -2.09
CA VAL A 464 -22.24 -13.60 -3.02
C VAL A 464 -21.41 -14.66 -2.28
N THR A 465 -20.94 -14.38 -1.06
CA THR A 465 -20.22 -15.35 -0.24
C THR A 465 -21.06 -16.58 0.05
N ARG A 466 -22.30 -16.42 0.48
CA ARG A 466 -23.25 -17.52 0.73
C ARG A 466 -23.49 -18.35 -0.53
N ARG A 467 -23.68 -17.69 -1.69
CA ARG A 467 -23.87 -18.36 -2.98
C ARG A 467 -22.67 -19.22 -3.36
N ILE A 468 -21.42 -18.74 -3.14
CA ILE A 468 -20.22 -19.55 -3.37
C ILE A 468 -20.15 -20.72 -2.41
N MET A 469 -20.38 -20.48 -1.11
CA MET A 469 -20.28 -21.53 -0.08
C MET A 469 -21.34 -22.63 -0.18
N SER A 470 -22.45 -22.36 -0.87
CA SER A 470 -23.54 -23.34 -1.10
C SER A 470 -23.34 -24.21 -2.35
N GLN A 471 -22.25 -24.00 -3.13
CA GLN A 471 -22.01 -24.78 -4.35
C GLN A 471 -21.58 -26.22 -4.08
N PRO A 472 -21.84 -27.16 -5.01
CA PRO A 472 -21.51 -28.57 -4.84
C PRO A 472 -20.05 -28.86 -4.48
N ALA A 473 -19.11 -28.07 -4.98
CA ALA A 473 -17.68 -28.25 -4.66
C ALA A 473 -17.36 -28.12 -3.16
N MET A 474 -18.17 -27.39 -2.40
CA MET A 474 -18.02 -27.24 -0.95
C MET A 474 -18.70 -28.34 -0.14
N ALA A 475 -19.57 -29.16 -0.75
CA ALA A 475 -20.43 -30.10 -0.04
C ALA A 475 -19.64 -31.13 0.82
N ALA A 476 -18.48 -31.59 0.34
CA ALA A 476 -17.61 -32.54 1.06
C ALA A 476 -17.07 -31.96 2.39
N PHE A 477 -17.04 -30.65 2.52
CA PHE A 477 -16.55 -29.94 3.71
C PHE A 477 -17.67 -29.50 4.66
N GLU A 478 -18.93 -29.76 4.32
CA GLU A 478 -20.13 -29.44 5.14
C GLU A 478 -20.03 -28.01 5.76
N PRO A 479 -19.93 -26.94 4.97
CA PRO A 479 -19.72 -25.61 5.50
C PRO A 479 -20.92 -25.11 6.29
N GLU A 480 -20.67 -24.64 7.53
CA GLU A 480 -21.67 -24.02 8.41
C GLU A 480 -21.27 -22.56 8.62
N GLU A 481 -22.13 -21.62 8.24
CA GLU A 481 -21.88 -20.18 8.48
C GLU A 481 -21.88 -19.88 9.98
N PHE A 482 -20.70 -19.53 10.51
CA PHE A 482 -20.49 -19.14 11.90
C PHE A 482 -20.65 -17.64 12.12
N LYS A 483 -20.16 -16.83 11.17
CA LYS A 483 -20.30 -15.36 11.13
C LYS A 483 -20.58 -14.91 9.70
N PRO A 484 -21.54 -13.99 9.47
CA PRO A 484 -22.38 -13.28 10.45
C PRO A 484 -23.53 -14.09 11.04
N GLY A 485 -23.99 -15.18 10.39
CA GLY A 485 -25.10 -16.04 10.80
C GLY A 485 -26.24 -16.04 9.78
N VAL A 486 -26.73 -17.24 9.45
CA VAL A 486 -27.71 -17.50 8.36
C VAL A 486 -29.08 -16.87 8.60
N GLN A 487 -29.43 -16.52 9.84
CA GLN A 487 -30.72 -15.95 10.20
C GLN A 487 -30.92 -14.52 9.68
N TYR A 488 -29.83 -13.82 9.33
CA TYR A 488 -29.88 -12.44 8.86
C TYR A 488 -29.95 -12.41 7.34
N GLN A 489 -30.99 -11.74 6.77
CA GLN A 489 -31.25 -11.80 5.33
C GLN A 489 -31.52 -10.42 4.68
N SER A 490 -32.11 -9.47 5.43
CA SER A 490 -32.43 -8.15 4.88
C SER A 490 -31.19 -7.31 4.63
N ASP A 491 -31.26 -6.33 3.74
CA ASP A 491 -30.17 -5.42 3.44
C ASP A 491 -29.70 -4.65 4.68
N GLU A 492 -30.64 -4.21 5.50
CA GLU A 492 -30.36 -3.46 6.72
C GLU A 492 -29.63 -4.31 7.76
N GLU A 493 -30.07 -5.55 7.98
CA GLU A 493 -29.43 -6.50 8.88
C GLU A 493 -28.00 -6.81 8.42
N LEU A 494 -27.83 -7.15 7.13
CA LEU A 494 -26.52 -7.51 6.58
C LEU A 494 -25.55 -6.33 6.58
N ALA A 495 -26.01 -5.12 6.27
CA ALA A 495 -25.18 -3.92 6.34
C ALA A 495 -24.76 -3.59 7.78
N LYS A 496 -25.66 -3.74 8.75
CA LYS A 496 -25.35 -3.57 10.17
C LYS A 496 -24.32 -4.58 10.65
N LEU A 497 -24.54 -5.87 10.35
CA LEU A 497 -23.63 -6.95 10.71
C LEU A 497 -22.26 -6.82 10.03
N ALA A 498 -22.23 -6.33 8.78
CA ALA A 498 -20.98 -5.97 8.14
C ALA A 498 -20.19 -4.97 8.99
N GLY A 499 -20.87 -3.96 9.57
CA GLY A 499 -20.24 -3.02 10.50
C GLY A 499 -19.71 -3.68 11.79
N ASP A 500 -20.33 -4.76 12.27
CA ASP A 500 -19.90 -5.48 13.48
C ASP A 500 -18.67 -6.36 13.25
N ILE A 501 -18.54 -7.01 12.09
CA ILE A 501 -17.50 -8.01 11.81
C ILE A 501 -16.41 -7.52 10.85
N ALA A 502 -16.56 -6.31 10.29
CA ALA A 502 -15.59 -5.77 9.36
C ALA A 502 -14.32 -5.26 10.06
N SER A 503 -13.25 -5.24 9.29
CA SER A 503 -11.96 -4.66 9.65
C SER A 503 -11.33 -4.00 8.42
N THR A 504 -10.38 -3.08 8.64
CA THR A 504 -9.55 -2.59 7.53
C THR A 504 -8.73 -3.72 6.91
N ILE A 505 -8.43 -3.62 5.61
CA ILE A 505 -7.40 -4.44 4.96
C ILE A 505 -6.10 -3.65 4.73
N PHE A 506 -5.99 -2.49 5.39
CA PHE A 506 -4.76 -1.71 5.52
C PHE A 506 -4.29 -1.01 4.23
N HIS A 507 -5.23 -0.50 3.43
CA HIS A 507 -4.97 0.16 2.15
C HIS A 507 -5.31 1.67 2.13
N PRO A 508 -4.95 2.49 3.16
CA PRO A 508 -5.29 3.90 3.17
C PRO A 508 -4.60 4.66 2.03
N VAL A 509 -5.38 5.44 1.29
CA VAL A 509 -4.93 6.27 0.16
C VAL A 509 -5.65 7.62 0.14
N GLY A 510 -5.21 8.53 -0.71
CA GLY A 510 -5.98 9.70 -1.15
C GLY A 510 -5.86 10.95 -0.29
N THR A 511 -5.12 10.93 0.80
CA THR A 511 -5.02 12.03 1.79
C THR A 511 -4.21 13.24 1.32
N THR A 512 -3.49 13.10 0.21
CA THR A 512 -2.72 14.16 -0.46
C THR A 512 -2.91 14.05 -1.97
N ARG A 513 -4.16 13.82 -2.39
CA ARG A 513 -4.50 13.41 -3.75
C ARG A 513 -4.00 14.36 -4.82
N MET A 514 -3.58 13.78 -5.93
CA MET A 514 -3.33 14.54 -7.15
C MET A 514 -4.64 14.96 -7.83
N GLY A 515 -4.60 16.01 -8.61
CA GLY A 515 -5.77 16.50 -9.34
C GLY A 515 -5.41 17.58 -10.34
N ARG A 516 -6.44 18.04 -11.06
CA ARG A 516 -6.36 19.11 -12.06
C ARG A 516 -6.01 20.45 -11.39
N GLU A 517 -5.48 21.38 -12.15
CA GLU A 517 -5.08 22.69 -11.66
C GLU A 517 -6.27 23.50 -11.08
N ASP A 518 -7.44 23.36 -11.66
CA ASP A 518 -8.68 24.01 -11.23
C ASP A 518 -9.39 23.33 -10.04
N ASP A 519 -8.88 22.17 -9.56
CA ASP A 519 -9.46 21.47 -8.41
C ASP A 519 -8.88 22.01 -7.09
N PRO A 520 -9.68 22.74 -6.29
CA PRO A 520 -9.22 23.36 -5.04
C PRO A 520 -8.84 22.34 -3.96
N MET A 521 -9.27 21.08 -4.10
CA MET A 521 -9.00 20.01 -3.16
C MET A 521 -7.81 19.13 -3.60
N ALA A 522 -7.16 19.42 -4.73
CA ALA A 522 -5.93 18.74 -5.13
C ALA A 522 -4.75 19.27 -4.32
N VAL A 523 -4.01 18.34 -3.69
CA VAL A 523 -2.82 18.68 -2.88
C VAL A 523 -1.57 18.74 -3.74
N VAL A 524 -1.45 17.83 -4.69
CA VAL A 524 -0.34 17.77 -5.63
C VAL A 524 -0.85 17.84 -7.08
N ASN A 525 0.00 18.32 -7.98
CA ASN A 525 -0.26 18.24 -9.42
C ASN A 525 0.00 16.80 -9.95
N SER A 526 -0.18 16.59 -11.25
CA SER A 526 0.04 15.29 -11.89
C SER A 526 1.49 14.79 -11.83
N HIS A 527 2.47 15.67 -11.60
CA HIS A 527 3.88 15.34 -11.36
C HIS A 527 4.21 15.23 -9.87
N LEU A 528 3.20 15.14 -8.99
CA LEU A 528 3.31 14.93 -7.54
C LEU A 528 3.94 16.09 -6.77
N GLN A 529 4.08 17.28 -7.36
CA GLN A 529 4.57 18.48 -6.71
C GLN A 529 3.46 19.09 -5.86
N VAL A 530 3.79 19.47 -4.62
CA VAL A 530 2.85 20.14 -3.70
C VAL A 530 2.52 21.53 -4.24
N ARG A 531 1.24 21.79 -4.39
CA ARG A 531 0.75 23.06 -4.95
C ARG A 531 1.16 24.25 -4.10
N GLY A 532 1.66 25.30 -4.77
CA GLY A 532 2.08 26.54 -4.15
C GLY A 532 3.40 26.48 -3.37
N ILE A 533 4.11 25.33 -3.36
CA ILE A 533 5.38 25.18 -2.64
C ILE A 533 6.40 24.49 -3.54
N ARG A 534 7.42 25.21 -3.97
CA ARG A 534 8.53 24.69 -4.78
C ARG A 534 9.42 23.76 -3.96
N GLY A 535 10.07 22.80 -4.61
CA GLY A 535 11.03 21.90 -3.97
C GLY A 535 10.41 20.86 -3.02
N LEU A 536 9.10 20.62 -3.13
CA LEU A 536 8.36 19.65 -2.29
C LEU A 536 7.47 18.75 -3.14
N ARG A 537 7.60 17.44 -2.96
CA ARG A 537 6.70 16.43 -3.53
C ARG A 537 6.13 15.51 -2.45
N VAL A 538 4.97 14.93 -2.73
CA VAL A 538 4.49 13.77 -1.99
C VAL A 538 4.55 12.56 -2.92
N VAL A 539 5.20 11.50 -2.48
CA VAL A 539 5.42 10.28 -3.28
C VAL A 539 5.08 9.06 -2.42
N ASP A 540 3.81 8.78 -2.27
CA ASP A 540 3.27 7.59 -1.60
C ASP A 540 1.81 7.36 -2.01
N ALA A 541 1.13 6.42 -1.35
CA ALA A 541 -0.27 6.11 -1.65
C ALA A 541 -1.25 7.27 -1.38
N GLY A 542 -0.85 8.28 -0.61
CA GLY A 542 -1.66 9.48 -0.34
C GLY A 542 -2.01 10.26 -1.59
N VAL A 543 -1.20 10.16 -2.67
CA VAL A 543 -1.43 10.92 -3.91
C VAL A 543 -2.51 10.33 -4.81
N MET A 544 -2.93 9.09 -4.59
CA MET A 544 -3.97 8.44 -5.38
C MET A 544 -5.29 9.21 -5.29
N PRO A 545 -5.88 9.69 -6.39
CA PRO A 545 -7.16 10.40 -6.34
C PRO A 545 -8.33 9.47 -6.05
N SER A 546 -8.23 8.22 -6.51
CA SER A 546 -9.11 7.11 -6.15
C SER A 546 -8.29 5.86 -5.85
N ILE A 547 -8.79 5.04 -4.92
CA ILE A 547 -8.14 3.78 -4.55
C ILE A 547 -8.14 2.80 -5.73
N THR A 548 -7.04 2.07 -5.91
CA THR A 548 -6.94 1.03 -6.96
C THR A 548 -7.71 -0.22 -6.57
N SER A 549 -8.22 -0.94 -7.57
CA SER A 549 -9.02 -2.17 -7.40
C SER A 549 -8.14 -3.37 -7.00
N GLY A 550 -7.50 -3.29 -5.83
CA GLY A 550 -6.60 -4.31 -5.29
C GLY A 550 -5.68 -3.76 -4.20
N ASN A 551 -4.67 -4.55 -3.84
CA ASN A 551 -3.67 -4.17 -2.84
C ASN A 551 -2.80 -3.00 -3.36
N THR A 552 -2.49 -2.03 -2.51
CA THR A 552 -1.94 -0.72 -2.91
C THR A 552 -0.42 -0.64 -2.95
N ASN A 553 0.31 -1.72 -2.60
CA ASN A 553 1.77 -1.67 -2.51
C ASN A 553 2.44 -1.52 -3.90
N SER A 554 2.04 -2.30 -4.90
CA SER A 554 2.61 -2.22 -6.25
C SER A 554 2.24 -0.94 -6.99
N PRO A 555 0.99 -0.42 -6.90
CA PRO A 555 0.68 0.93 -7.38
C PRO A 555 1.57 2.02 -6.76
N THR A 556 1.90 1.90 -5.47
CA THR A 556 2.82 2.84 -4.80
C THR A 556 4.25 2.75 -5.35
N LEU A 557 4.74 1.55 -5.70
CA LEU A 557 6.03 1.40 -6.39
C LEU A 557 6.01 2.05 -7.77
N MET A 558 4.94 1.86 -8.54
CA MET A 558 4.79 2.48 -9.86
C MET A 558 4.78 4.02 -9.76
N ILE A 559 4.05 4.58 -8.79
CA ILE A 559 4.06 6.02 -8.50
C ILE A 559 5.49 6.50 -8.20
N ALA A 560 6.23 5.76 -7.39
CA ALA A 560 7.61 6.10 -7.04
C ALA A 560 8.57 6.02 -8.23
N GLU A 561 8.41 5.06 -9.15
CA GLU A 561 9.19 4.99 -10.39
C GLU A 561 8.98 6.23 -11.26
N LYS A 562 7.70 6.63 -11.47
CA LYS A 562 7.39 7.86 -12.22
C LYS A 562 7.99 9.09 -11.53
N ALA A 563 7.82 9.20 -10.20
CA ALA A 563 8.36 10.31 -9.43
C ALA A 563 9.88 10.40 -9.51
N ALA A 564 10.59 9.28 -9.41
CA ALA A 564 12.04 9.24 -9.54
C ALA A 564 12.52 9.76 -10.89
N HIS A 565 11.83 9.40 -11.96
CA HIS A 565 12.10 9.90 -13.30
C HIS A 565 11.88 11.43 -13.36
N TRP A 566 10.73 11.93 -12.92
CA TRP A 566 10.45 13.38 -12.91
C TRP A 566 11.45 14.16 -12.04
N MET A 567 11.76 13.70 -10.82
CA MET A 567 12.73 14.35 -9.93
C MET A 567 14.13 14.45 -10.56
N ALA A 568 14.54 13.44 -11.32
CA ALA A 568 15.83 13.45 -12.00
C ALA A 568 15.86 14.41 -13.22
N THR A 569 14.73 14.58 -13.91
CA THR A 569 14.65 15.31 -15.19
C THR A 569 14.15 16.75 -15.04
N ASP A 570 13.14 17.00 -14.18
CA ASP A 570 12.60 18.36 -13.98
C ASP A 570 13.65 19.32 -13.42
N ALA A 571 14.55 18.83 -12.57
CA ALA A 571 15.64 19.65 -12.00
C ALA A 571 16.57 20.27 -13.06
N GLN A 572 16.70 19.66 -14.24
CA GLN A 572 17.49 20.19 -15.35
C GLN A 572 16.71 21.23 -16.16
N ARG A 573 15.39 21.09 -16.29
CA ARG A 573 14.51 22.07 -16.95
C ARG A 573 14.49 23.39 -16.19
N PHE A 574 14.46 23.36 -14.86
CA PHE A 574 14.55 24.57 -14.03
C PHE A 574 15.91 25.25 -14.10
N ALA A 575 17.01 24.51 -14.32
CA ALA A 575 18.36 25.09 -14.46
C ALA A 575 18.58 25.76 -15.84
N THR A 576 17.84 25.36 -16.87
CA THR A 576 17.96 25.88 -18.24
C THR A 576 16.96 26.98 -18.58
N GLY A 577 16.08 27.39 -17.65
CA GLY A 577 15.14 28.50 -17.83
C GLY A 577 14.05 28.25 -18.89
N ASN A 578 13.81 26.99 -19.28
CA ASN A 578 12.71 26.64 -20.17
C ASN A 578 11.50 26.19 -19.33
N PRO A 579 10.32 26.85 -19.48
CA PRO A 579 9.11 26.53 -18.75
C PRO A 579 8.52 25.18 -19.11
#